data_171ddb1cca74db419789faedb167a4e9
#
_entry.id   171ddb1cca74db419789faedb167a4e9
#
_cell.length_a   1.000
_cell.length_b   1.000
_cell.length_c   1.000
_cell.angle_alpha   90.00
_cell.angle_beta   90.00
_cell.angle_gamma   90.00
#
_symmetry.space_group_name_H-M   'P 1'
#
loop_
_entity.id
_entity.type
_entity.pdbx_description
1 polymer ?
#
loop_
_entity_poly.entity_id
_entity_poly.type
_entity_poly.pdbx_seq_one_letter_code
_entity_poly.pdbx_strand_id
1 'polypeptide(L)'
;MSKTITEPAKQIDVIHETDVLVVGSGPGGLAAALAAARMGVKTTLVERFGCFGGNITTVGVEGFAWYRHEQTVEAGGLGREFEDRAKEMGAAVPESQSLSYELDSEGFKLVADRLIEEAGLVPMLHRLFVAPIMDGDRVTGIITESKAGREALLAKVVIDATGDADIAHRAGAPTTKPPKEDLQAASVMFHCAGVDKKKFMEDVKENPLTYADWSTGEWTVETDGKEDTMFSPFIKKPFEQARQSGLIPADLSTISGTWGAVHDTGEMTYMNLVHLAECDGTDPADLTHFEMEGRRQAMLAIDALREYAPGCSGIRLRNFGMTIGIRDTRKIDAHYNMTEDDVRHQARFEDSIGIYPEFIDGYGILILPTTGRYMHIPFRSMLPKRIKGLLVAGRATGGDRVAHAATRNMACCAVSG
;
A
#
# COMPACT_ATOMS: atom_id res chain seq x y z
N MET A 1 36.10 12.20 4.29
CA MET A 1 35.23 13.20 4.92
C MET A 1 34.22 13.65 3.86
N SER A 2 32.93 13.61 4.14
CA SER A 2 31.91 14.11 3.22
C SER A 2 32.06 15.63 3.08
N LYS A 3 32.04 16.14 1.85
CA LYS A 3 32.00 17.57 1.58
C LYS A 3 30.62 18.10 1.98
N THR A 4 30.59 19.09 2.86
CA THR A 4 29.35 19.75 3.31
C THR A 4 29.29 21.19 2.81
N ILE A 5 28.08 21.69 2.65
CA ILE A 5 27.77 23.10 2.43
C ILE A 5 26.82 23.56 3.54
N THR A 6 26.86 24.85 3.85
CA THR A 6 25.90 25.44 4.79
C THR A 6 24.75 26.07 4.01
N GLU A 7 23.53 25.63 4.27
CA GLU A 7 22.32 26.30 3.80
C GLU A 7 22.07 27.54 4.69
N PRO A 8 21.96 28.75 4.13
CA PRO A 8 21.71 29.95 4.93
C PRO A 8 20.39 29.88 5.70
N ALA A 9 20.36 30.43 6.89
CA ALA A 9 19.10 30.58 7.62
C ALA A 9 18.13 31.44 6.79
N LYS A 10 16.88 30.99 6.70
CA LYS A 10 15.83 31.62 5.88
C LYS A 10 14.55 31.72 6.71
N GLN A 11 13.86 32.86 6.61
CA GLN A 11 12.47 32.96 7.05
C GLN A 11 11.58 32.28 6.01
N ILE A 12 10.58 31.56 6.49
CA ILE A 12 9.65 30.78 5.68
C ILE A 12 8.24 31.31 5.98
N ASP A 13 7.49 31.63 4.92
CA ASP A 13 6.14 32.13 5.07
C ASP A 13 5.20 31.03 5.58
N VAL A 14 4.38 31.38 6.57
CA VAL A 14 3.24 30.55 7.01
C VAL A 14 2.09 30.84 6.05
N ILE A 15 1.78 29.88 5.19
CA ILE A 15 0.75 30.07 4.15
C ILE A 15 -0.60 29.50 4.56
N HIS A 16 -0.65 28.67 5.58
CA HIS A 16 -1.88 28.03 6.02
C HIS A 16 -1.83 27.59 7.50
N GLU A 17 -3.00 27.69 8.14
CA GLU A 17 -3.21 27.20 9.51
C GLU A 17 -4.49 26.36 9.56
N THR A 18 -4.42 25.21 10.21
CA THR A 18 -5.51 24.25 10.31
C THR A 18 -5.58 23.61 11.70
N ASP A 19 -6.65 22.92 12.03
CA ASP A 19 -6.72 22.16 13.28
C ASP A 19 -6.02 20.80 13.15
N VAL A 20 -6.32 20.08 12.06
CA VAL A 20 -5.71 18.78 11.73
C VAL A 20 -5.02 18.87 10.37
N LEU A 21 -3.75 18.52 10.34
CA LEU A 21 -2.94 18.46 9.14
C LEU A 21 -2.54 17.01 8.87
N VAL A 22 -3.04 16.43 7.79
CA VAL A 22 -2.70 15.08 7.35
C VAL A 22 -1.67 15.15 6.22
N VAL A 23 -0.59 14.40 6.33
CA VAL A 23 0.51 14.39 5.35
C VAL A 23 0.67 13.00 4.75
N GLY A 24 0.42 12.90 3.46
CA GLY A 24 0.29 11.66 2.70
C GLY A 24 -1.18 11.25 2.54
N SER A 25 -1.55 10.90 1.33
CA SER A 25 -2.94 10.61 0.95
C SER A 25 -3.19 9.13 0.60
N GLY A 26 -2.34 8.24 1.07
CA GLY A 26 -2.61 6.80 0.99
C GLY A 26 -3.89 6.44 1.76
N PRO A 27 -4.37 5.18 1.72
CA PRO A 27 -5.63 4.80 2.35
C PRO A 27 -5.76 5.25 3.81
N GLY A 28 -4.69 5.19 4.60
CA GLY A 28 -4.68 5.69 5.97
C GLY A 28 -4.83 7.21 6.07
N GLY A 29 -4.09 7.96 5.24
CA GLY A 29 -4.15 9.42 5.26
C GLY A 29 -5.46 9.97 4.69
N LEU A 30 -5.95 9.39 3.61
CA LEU A 30 -7.25 9.78 3.05
C LEU A 30 -8.37 9.52 4.07
N ALA A 31 -8.39 8.36 4.71
CA ALA A 31 -9.36 8.05 5.75
C ALA A 31 -9.26 9.01 6.94
N ALA A 32 -8.05 9.31 7.42
CA ALA A 32 -7.83 10.24 8.52
C ALA A 32 -8.35 11.65 8.20
N ALA A 33 -8.06 12.15 7.00
CA ALA A 33 -8.51 13.47 6.57
C ALA A 33 -10.04 13.56 6.46
N LEU A 34 -10.66 12.56 5.85
CA LEU A 34 -12.12 12.47 5.73
C LEU A 34 -12.81 12.37 7.10
N ALA A 35 -12.29 11.51 7.99
CA ALA A 35 -12.85 11.35 9.33
C ALA A 35 -12.80 12.66 10.12
N ALA A 36 -11.65 13.33 10.15
CA ALA A 36 -11.49 14.60 10.85
C ALA A 36 -12.42 15.68 10.28
N ALA A 37 -12.47 15.84 8.95
CA ALA A 37 -13.32 16.85 8.30
C ALA A 37 -14.81 16.60 8.59
N ARG A 38 -15.28 15.35 8.52
CA ARG A 38 -16.67 14.98 8.81
C ARG A 38 -17.09 15.19 10.27
N MET A 39 -16.13 15.24 11.17
CA MET A 39 -16.38 15.66 12.57
C MET A 39 -16.46 17.19 12.74
N GLY A 40 -16.38 17.96 11.66
CA GLY A 40 -16.43 19.41 11.68
C GLY A 40 -15.11 20.09 12.06
N VAL A 41 -14.01 19.36 12.02
CA VAL A 41 -12.68 19.88 12.33
C VAL A 41 -12.05 20.45 11.07
N LYS A 42 -11.46 21.66 11.13
CA LYS A 42 -10.75 22.25 9.99
C LYS A 42 -9.55 21.36 9.64
N THR A 43 -9.63 20.74 8.47
CA THR A 43 -8.69 19.69 8.06
C THR A 43 -8.02 20.04 6.74
N THR A 44 -6.71 19.78 6.66
CA THR A 44 -5.92 19.93 5.43
C THR A 44 -5.21 18.62 5.12
N LEU A 45 -5.25 18.20 3.85
CA LEU A 45 -4.57 17.01 3.33
C LEU A 45 -3.46 17.43 2.36
N VAL A 46 -2.22 17.05 2.69
CA VAL A 46 -1.03 17.34 1.88
C VAL A 46 -0.55 16.07 1.18
N GLU A 47 -0.26 16.17 -0.12
CA GLU A 47 0.27 15.08 -0.92
C GLU A 47 1.41 15.57 -1.83
N ARG A 48 2.47 14.77 -1.96
CA ARG A 48 3.62 15.07 -2.82
C ARG A 48 3.35 14.84 -4.31
N PHE A 49 2.44 13.95 -4.62
CA PHE A 49 2.07 13.61 -6.00
C PHE A 49 0.93 14.49 -6.53
N GLY A 50 0.59 14.32 -7.79
CA GLY A 50 -0.48 15.05 -8.47
C GLY A 50 -1.86 14.39 -8.36
N CYS A 51 -2.04 13.40 -7.48
CA CYS A 51 -3.31 12.74 -7.21
C CYS A 51 -3.33 12.20 -5.78
N PHE A 52 -4.53 12.02 -5.24
CA PHE A 52 -4.77 11.36 -3.95
C PHE A 52 -4.97 9.85 -4.13
N GLY A 53 -4.89 9.08 -3.05
CA GLY A 53 -5.12 7.62 -3.02
C GLY A 53 -3.87 6.78 -2.76
N GLY A 54 -2.67 7.38 -2.82
CA GLY A 54 -1.41 6.70 -2.49
C GLY A 54 -1.19 5.43 -3.30
N ASN A 55 -1.00 4.27 -2.66
CA ASN A 55 -0.70 3.02 -3.35
C ASN A 55 -1.75 2.61 -4.38
N ILE A 56 -3.02 2.94 -4.18
CA ILE A 56 -4.07 2.63 -5.17
C ILE A 56 -3.78 3.36 -6.49
N THR A 57 -3.52 4.65 -6.41
CA THR A 57 -3.45 5.54 -7.58
C THR A 57 -2.04 5.77 -8.12
N THR A 58 -1.03 5.87 -7.23
CA THR A 58 0.35 6.17 -7.65
C THR A 58 1.14 4.92 -7.98
N VAL A 59 0.87 3.81 -7.31
CA VAL A 59 1.53 2.53 -7.55
C VAL A 59 0.72 1.62 -8.47
N GLY A 60 -0.63 1.70 -8.44
CA GLY A 60 -1.52 0.81 -9.17
C GLY A 60 -1.80 -0.49 -8.42
N VAL A 61 -1.81 -0.45 -7.08
CA VAL A 61 -2.24 -1.58 -6.24
C VAL A 61 -3.75 -1.53 -6.11
N GLU A 62 -4.45 -2.30 -6.93
CA GLU A 62 -5.91 -2.25 -7.06
C GLU A 62 -6.64 -3.15 -6.07
N GLY A 63 -6.03 -4.22 -5.59
CA GLY A 63 -6.57 -5.12 -4.58
C GLY A 63 -6.63 -4.48 -3.19
N PHE A 64 -7.70 -3.72 -2.93
CA PHE A 64 -7.83 -2.93 -1.71
C PHE A 64 -8.29 -3.75 -0.50
N ALA A 65 -9.39 -4.50 -0.66
CA ALA A 65 -10.02 -5.30 0.39
C ALA A 65 -10.03 -6.77 -0.01
N TRP A 66 -8.90 -7.27 -0.22
CA TRP A 66 -8.51 -8.45 -0.97
C TRP A 66 -9.27 -9.73 -0.68
N TYR A 67 -9.75 -9.93 0.52
CA TYR A 67 -10.35 -11.19 0.88
C TYR A 67 -11.66 -10.98 1.58
N ARG A 68 -12.72 -10.89 0.80
CA ARG A 68 -14.03 -11.18 1.31
C ARG A 68 -14.48 -12.52 0.79
N HIS A 69 -14.73 -13.40 1.69
CA HIS A 69 -15.28 -14.73 1.45
C HIS A 69 -16.50 -14.91 2.33
N GLU A 70 -17.36 -15.86 2.01
CA GLU A 70 -18.51 -16.19 2.87
C GLU A 70 -18.04 -16.46 4.31
N GLN A 71 -18.76 -15.89 5.28
CA GLN A 71 -18.50 -16.04 6.71
C GLN A 71 -17.17 -15.44 7.23
N THR A 72 -16.50 -14.60 6.45
CA THR A 72 -15.36 -13.81 6.95
C THR A 72 -15.82 -12.57 7.69
N VAL A 73 -14.97 -12.08 8.60
CA VAL A 73 -15.17 -10.79 9.27
C VAL A 73 -14.61 -9.69 8.38
N GLU A 74 -15.39 -8.63 8.17
CA GLU A 74 -14.98 -7.49 7.37
C GLU A 74 -14.63 -6.29 8.26
N ALA A 75 -13.56 -5.56 7.89
CA ALA A 75 -13.34 -4.21 8.39
C ALA A 75 -14.30 -3.25 7.70
N GLY A 76 -15.11 -2.54 8.47
CA GLY A 76 -16.06 -1.53 7.97
C GLY A 76 -15.44 -0.14 7.85
N GLY A 77 -16.29 0.89 7.93
CA GLY A 77 -15.90 2.29 7.96
C GLY A 77 -15.43 2.82 6.59
N LEU A 78 -14.50 3.77 6.63
CA LEU A 78 -14.06 4.49 5.42
C LEU A 78 -13.42 3.59 4.37
N GLY A 79 -12.73 2.53 4.77
CA GLY A 79 -12.18 1.56 3.81
C GLY A 79 -13.28 0.90 2.97
N ARG A 80 -14.39 0.54 3.60
CA ARG A 80 -15.56 0.00 2.88
C ARG A 80 -16.20 1.06 1.98
N GLU A 81 -16.29 2.30 2.46
CA GLU A 81 -16.82 3.40 1.66
C GLU A 81 -15.99 3.66 0.40
N PHE A 82 -14.66 3.53 0.45
CA PHE A 82 -13.82 3.67 -0.74
C PHE A 82 -14.22 2.69 -1.84
N GLU A 83 -14.47 1.45 -1.49
CA GLU A 83 -14.93 0.45 -2.44
C GLU A 83 -16.35 0.76 -2.95
N ASP A 84 -17.28 1.09 -2.06
CA ASP A 84 -18.65 1.38 -2.44
C ASP A 84 -18.75 2.59 -3.37
N ARG A 85 -17.99 3.65 -3.10
CA ARG A 85 -17.90 4.83 -3.98
C ARG A 85 -17.24 4.50 -5.32
N ALA A 86 -16.21 3.67 -5.32
CA ALA A 86 -15.61 3.20 -6.56
C ALA A 86 -16.61 2.40 -7.42
N LYS A 87 -17.43 1.54 -6.80
CA LYS A 87 -18.52 0.82 -7.50
C LYS A 87 -19.53 1.77 -8.10
N GLU A 88 -20.01 2.75 -7.31
CA GLU A 88 -20.98 3.76 -7.77
C GLU A 88 -20.46 4.55 -8.96
N MET A 89 -19.17 4.82 -9.02
CA MET A 89 -18.52 5.58 -10.07
C MET A 89 -17.99 4.73 -11.23
N GLY A 90 -18.21 3.39 -11.20
CA GLY A 90 -17.70 2.48 -12.23
C GLY A 90 -16.18 2.29 -12.21
N ALA A 91 -15.55 2.59 -11.08
CA ALA A 91 -14.11 2.48 -10.83
C ALA A 91 -13.76 1.24 -9.97
N ALA A 92 -14.57 0.18 -10.03
CA ALA A 92 -14.32 -1.08 -9.34
C ALA A 92 -14.75 -2.25 -10.19
N VAL A 93 -13.95 -3.32 -10.17
CA VAL A 93 -14.22 -4.56 -10.91
C VAL A 93 -14.28 -5.72 -9.91
N PRO A 94 -15.31 -6.60 -9.97
CA PRO A 94 -15.36 -7.76 -9.09
C PRO A 94 -14.14 -8.65 -9.28
N GLU A 95 -13.52 -9.07 -8.19
CA GLU A 95 -12.51 -10.12 -8.21
C GLU A 95 -13.12 -11.46 -8.67
N SER A 96 -12.32 -12.24 -9.37
CA SER A 96 -12.78 -13.54 -9.88
C SER A 96 -12.80 -14.63 -8.81
N GLN A 97 -12.05 -14.44 -7.72
CA GLN A 97 -11.76 -15.44 -6.71
C GLN A 97 -12.37 -15.14 -5.33
N SER A 98 -12.91 -13.96 -5.12
CA SER A 98 -13.46 -13.53 -3.83
C SER A 98 -14.71 -12.65 -4.00
N LEU A 99 -15.32 -12.24 -2.88
CA LEU A 99 -16.41 -11.26 -2.86
C LEU A 99 -15.89 -9.81 -2.84
N SER A 100 -14.58 -9.63 -3.00
CA SER A 100 -13.92 -8.32 -3.05
C SER A 100 -13.96 -7.70 -4.44
N TYR A 101 -13.44 -6.49 -4.52
CA TYR A 101 -13.35 -5.73 -5.77
C TYR A 101 -11.94 -5.16 -5.94
N GLU A 102 -11.44 -5.23 -7.16
CA GLU A 102 -10.29 -4.46 -7.59
C GLU A 102 -10.71 -3.02 -7.85
N LEU A 103 -9.99 -2.07 -7.28
CA LEU A 103 -10.23 -0.64 -7.50
C LEU A 103 -9.42 -0.17 -8.71
N ASP A 104 -10.08 0.29 -9.77
CA ASP A 104 -9.39 0.87 -10.92
C ASP A 104 -8.55 2.07 -10.48
N SER A 105 -7.24 1.99 -10.68
CA SER A 105 -6.29 2.97 -10.18
C SER A 105 -6.45 4.36 -10.78
N GLU A 106 -6.93 4.47 -12.02
CA GLU A 106 -7.22 5.75 -12.67
C GLU A 106 -8.58 6.29 -12.21
N GLY A 107 -9.61 5.45 -12.16
CA GLY A 107 -10.93 5.83 -11.68
C GLY A 107 -10.94 6.24 -10.22
N PHE A 108 -10.11 5.60 -9.38
CA PHE A 108 -10.02 5.95 -7.96
C PHE A 108 -9.44 7.35 -7.69
N LYS A 109 -8.68 7.94 -8.62
CA LYS A 109 -8.28 9.35 -8.51
C LYS A 109 -9.51 10.27 -8.42
N LEU A 110 -10.50 10.04 -9.27
CA LEU A 110 -11.76 10.78 -9.25
C LEU A 110 -12.61 10.46 -8.00
N VAL A 111 -12.60 9.21 -7.54
CA VAL A 111 -13.27 8.83 -6.29
C VAL A 111 -12.69 9.61 -5.12
N ALA A 112 -11.36 9.65 -5.00
CA ALA A 112 -10.68 10.39 -3.94
C ALA A 112 -10.98 11.90 -4.01
N ASP A 113 -10.93 12.50 -5.19
CA ASP A 113 -11.25 13.91 -5.39
C ASP A 113 -12.68 14.23 -4.94
N ARG A 114 -13.66 13.41 -5.30
CA ARG A 114 -15.06 13.54 -4.88
C ARG A 114 -15.26 13.44 -3.37
N LEU A 115 -14.63 12.45 -2.74
CA LEU A 115 -14.70 12.29 -1.29
C LEU A 115 -14.13 13.50 -0.56
N ILE A 116 -13.03 14.08 -1.06
CA ILE A 116 -12.37 15.27 -0.52
C ILE A 116 -13.26 16.51 -0.68
N GLU A 117 -13.83 16.72 -1.86
CA GLU A 117 -14.74 17.82 -2.14
C GLU A 117 -15.98 17.77 -1.24
N GLU A 118 -16.62 16.59 -1.13
CA GLU A 118 -17.82 16.38 -0.30
C GLU A 118 -17.55 16.58 1.20
N ALA A 119 -16.36 16.22 1.67
CA ALA A 119 -15.96 16.43 3.05
C ALA A 119 -15.59 17.88 3.35
N GLY A 120 -15.34 18.71 2.33
CA GLY A 120 -15.01 20.12 2.47
C GLY A 120 -13.65 20.37 3.12
N LEU A 121 -12.72 19.41 3.05
CA LEU A 121 -11.36 19.61 3.53
C LEU A 121 -10.49 20.37 2.51
N VAL A 122 -9.37 20.91 2.97
CA VAL A 122 -8.45 21.67 2.10
C VAL A 122 -7.42 20.72 1.48
N PRO A 123 -7.46 20.48 0.15
CA PRO A 123 -6.48 19.65 -0.53
C PRO A 123 -5.25 20.44 -0.95
N MET A 124 -4.05 19.84 -0.81
CA MET A 124 -2.77 20.42 -1.26
C MET A 124 -1.91 19.36 -1.94
N LEU A 125 -1.93 19.30 -3.26
CA LEU A 125 -1.06 18.43 -4.08
C LEU A 125 0.30 19.08 -4.38
N HIS A 126 1.25 18.27 -4.86
CA HIS A 126 2.61 18.69 -5.26
C HIS A 126 3.40 19.37 -4.14
N ARG A 127 3.22 18.93 -2.90
CA ARG A 127 3.94 19.44 -1.72
C ARG A 127 4.70 18.33 -1.02
N LEU A 128 6.02 18.39 -1.14
CA LEU A 128 6.91 17.44 -0.47
C LEU A 128 7.16 17.89 0.98
N PHE A 129 6.94 17.00 1.94
CA PHE A 129 7.34 17.22 3.32
C PHE A 129 8.88 17.36 3.43
N VAL A 130 9.35 18.39 4.13
CA VAL A 130 10.78 18.67 4.33
C VAL A 130 11.18 18.50 5.79
N ALA A 131 10.47 19.14 6.71
CA ALA A 131 10.80 19.11 8.13
C ALA A 131 9.58 19.36 9.01
N PRO A 132 9.52 18.79 10.23
CA PRO A 132 8.53 19.18 11.23
C PRO A 132 8.86 20.57 11.80
N ILE A 133 7.83 21.31 12.19
CA ILE A 133 7.95 22.51 13.01
C ILE A 133 7.71 22.08 14.46
N MET A 134 8.69 22.35 15.32
CA MET A 134 8.71 21.86 16.68
C MET A 134 8.58 22.99 17.69
N ASP A 135 7.78 22.78 18.74
CA ASP A 135 7.80 23.53 19.99
C ASP A 135 8.14 22.55 21.13
N GLY A 136 9.40 22.54 21.52
CA GLY A 136 9.94 21.55 22.43
C GLY A 136 9.80 20.12 21.87
N ASP A 137 9.02 19.28 22.55
CA ASP A 137 8.70 17.91 22.16
C ASP A 137 7.39 17.78 21.32
N ARG A 138 6.81 18.93 20.93
CA ARG A 138 5.53 18.98 20.23
C ARG A 138 5.71 19.36 18.76
N VAL A 139 5.10 18.59 17.87
CA VAL A 139 4.93 18.97 16.45
C VAL A 139 3.78 19.98 16.38
N THR A 140 4.05 21.16 15.79
CA THR A 140 3.08 22.26 15.63
C THR A 140 2.80 22.59 14.16
N GLY A 141 3.40 21.82 13.25
CA GLY A 141 3.24 22.00 11.81
C GLY A 141 4.35 21.33 11.04
N ILE A 142 4.40 21.65 9.76
CA ILE A 142 5.44 21.14 8.84
C ILE A 142 5.94 22.23 7.90
N ILE A 143 7.15 22.02 7.38
CA ILE A 143 7.69 22.73 6.23
C ILE A 143 7.54 21.83 5.02
N THR A 144 7.02 22.38 3.92
CA THR A 144 6.93 21.72 2.62
C THR A 144 7.80 22.41 1.58
N GLU A 145 8.21 21.66 0.57
CA GLU A 145 8.85 22.18 -0.64
C GLU A 145 7.92 22.01 -1.83
N SER A 146 7.82 23.02 -2.66
CA SER A 146 7.03 23.02 -3.89
C SER A 146 7.70 23.88 -4.95
N LYS A 147 7.07 24.07 -6.11
CA LYS A 147 7.57 25.04 -7.12
C LYS A 147 7.54 26.50 -6.63
N ALA A 148 6.76 26.80 -5.59
CA ALA A 148 6.78 28.12 -4.93
C ALA A 148 7.94 28.28 -3.94
N GLY A 149 8.69 27.20 -3.68
CA GLY A 149 9.74 27.14 -2.69
C GLY A 149 9.26 26.55 -1.37
N ARG A 150 9.99 26.87 -0.27
CA ARG A 150 9.64 26.41 1.08
C ARG A 150 8.55 27.25 1.69
N GLU A 151 7.54 26.56 2.22
CA GLU A 151 6.37 27.15 2.86
C GLU A 151 6.01 26.36 4.12
N ALA A 152 5.53 27.07 5.14
CA ALA A 152 5.13 26.47 6.42
C ALA A 152 3.62 26.31 6.51
N LEU A 153 3.18 25.18 7.05
CA LEU A 153 1.79 24.85 7.39
C LEU A 153 1.72 24.61 8.91
N LEU A 154 0.90 25.33 9.63
CA LEU A 154 0.73 25.15 11.06
C LEU A 154 -0.52 24.34 11.38
N ALA A 155 -0.47 23.55 12.46
CA ALA A 155 -1.58 22.72 12.89
C ALA A 155 -1.56 22.48 14.41
N LYS A 156 -2.74 22.23 15.00
CA LYS A 156 -2.85 21.79 16.40
C LYS A 156 -2.44 20.32 16.55
N VAL A 157 -2.77 19.50 15.54
CA VAL A 157 -2.43 18.08 15.44
C VAL A 157 -1.95 17.78 14.04
N VAL A 158 -0.86 17.04 13.94
CA VAL A 158 -0.33 16.51 12.66
C VAL A 158 -0.53 15.00 12.62
N ILE A 159 -0.98 14.48 11.47
CA ILE A 159 -1.09 13.04 11.23
C ILE A 159 -0.06 12.68 10.15
N ASP A 160 0.93 11.88 10.54
CA ASP A 160 1.92 11.31 9.64
C ASP A 160 1.33 10.08 8.95
N ALA A 161 0.97 10.25 7.69
CA ALA A 161 0.51 9.19 6.81
C ALA A 161 1.44 9.05 5.58
N THR A 162 2.70 9.45 5.72
CA THR A 162 3.73 9.40 4.67
C THR A 162 4.06 7.97 4.22
N GLY A 163 3.67 6.99 5.02
CA GLY A 163 3.92 5.57 4.81
C GLY A 163 5.25 5.07 5.37
N ASP A 164 6.20 5.98 5.61
CA ASP A 164 7.57 5.67 6.05
C ASP A 164 7.94 6.36 7.39
N ALA A 165 6.92 6.87 8.13
CA ALA A 165 7.08 7.64 9.36
C ALA A 165 8.05 8.84 9.20
N ASP A 166 7.98 9.55 8.08
CA ASP A 166 8.95 10.61 7.77
C ASP A 166 8.88 11.77 8.75
N ILE A 167 7.65 12.17 9.17
CA ILE A 167 7.48 13.25 10.14
C ILE A 167 7.93 12.79 11.52
N ALA A 168 7.48 11.62 11.95
CA ALA A 168 7.81 11.05 13.25
C ALA A 168 9.34 10.91 13.41
N HIS A 169 10.00 10.34 12.39
CA HIS A 169 11.44 10.16 12.38
C HIS A 169 12.19 11.48 12.43
N ARG A 170 11.81 12.48 11.61
CA ARG A 170 12.48 13.79 11.58
C ARG A 170 12.14 14.66 12.81
N ALA A 171 11.03 14.39 13.48
CA ALA A 171 10.70 14.99 14.77
C ALA A 171 11.48 14.40 15.96
N GLY A 172 12.24 13.32 15.74
CA GLY A 172 13.01 12.64 16.78
C GLY A 172 12.25 11.58 17.54
N ALA A 173 11.08 11.14 17.05
CA ALA A 173 10.42 9.97 17.60
C ALA A 173 11.29 8.72 17.36
N PRO A 174 11.37 7.79 18.33
CA PRO A 174 12.02 6.52 18.10
C PRO A 174 11.31 5.76 16.96
N THR A 175 12.08 5.26 16.02
CA THR A 175 11.60 4.43 14.91
C THR A 175 12.45 3.19 14.78
N THR A 176 11.85 2.11 14.30
CA THR A 176 12.54 0.86 13.96
C THR A 176 12.44 0.64 12.45
N LYS A 177 13.51 0.11 11.87
CA LYS A 177 13.56 -0.34 10.49
C LYS A 177 14.35 -1.64 10.43
N PRO A 178 13.85 -2.71 9.79
CA PRO A 178 14.64 -3.93 9.60
C PRO A 178 15.93 -3.66 8.82
N PRO A 179 16.95 -4.50 8.95
CA PRO A 179 18.07 -4.53 8.01
C PRO A 179 17.57 -4.69 6.57
N LYS A 180 18.35 -4.23 5.60
CA LYS A 180 17.92 -4.18 4.19
C LYS A 180 17.53 -5.54 3.63
N GLU A 181 18.27 -6.56 3.98
CA GLU A 181 18.05 -7.96 3.63
C GLU A 181 16.79 -8.57 4.24
N ASP A 182 16.28 -7.95 5.28
CA ASP A 182 15.07 -8.38 6.01
C ASP A 182 13.82 -7.59 5.61
N LEU A 183 13.93 -6.58 4.74
CA LEU A 183 12.79 -5.81 4.27
C LEU A 183 11.90 -6.64 3.35
N GLN A 184 10.59 -6.46 3.43
CA GLN A 184 9.69 -7.04 2.44
C GLN A 184 9.99 -6.45 1.05
N ALA A 185 10.06 -7.33 0.04
CA ALA A 185 10.32 -6.92 -1.32
C ALA A 185 9.35 -5.83 -1.81
N ALA A 186 9.88 -4.81 -2.44
CA ALA A 186 9.07 -3.85 -3.19
C ALA A 186 8.49 -4.49 -4.46
N SER A 187 7.52 -3.85 -5.09
CA SER A 187 6.96 -4.33 -6.37
C SER A 187 6.85 -3.22 -7.39
N VAL A 188 7.04 -3.57 -8.65
CA VAL A 188 6.59 -2.74 -9.77
C VAL A 188 5.23 -3.24 -10.19
N MET A 189 4.24 -2.36 -10.13
CA MET A 189 2.92 -2.61 -10.70
C MET A 189 2.85 -2.09 -12.12
N PHE A 190 2.23 -2.85 -12.99
CA PHE A 190 2.00 -2.44 -14.38
C PHE A 190 0.69 -3.02 -14.90
N HIS A 191 0.21 -2.42 -15.97
CA HIS A 191 -1.01 -2.82 -16.65
C HIS A 191 -0.67 -3.15 -18.09
N CYS A 192 -1.34 -4.16 -18.62
CA CYS A 192 -1.17 -4.62 -20.00
C CYS A 192 -2.47 -4.48 -20.79
N ALA A 193 -2.34 -4.55 -22.10
CA ALA A 193 -3.47 -4.61 -23.03
C ALA A 193 -3.19 -5.67 -24.10
N GLY A 194 -4.22 -6.07 -24.85
CA GLY A 194 -4.10 -7.01 -25.94
C GLY A 194 -4.19 -8.47 -25.52
N VAL A 195 -4.80 -8.74 -24.37
CA VAL A 195 -5.09 -10.10 -23.89
C VAL A 195 -6.41 -10.58 -24.48
N ASP A 196 -6.42 -11.79 -25.02
CA ASP A 196 -7.66 -12.53 -25.35
C ASP A 196 -8.22 -13.11 -24.03
N LYS A 197 -9.13 -12.34 -23.41
CA LYS A 197 -9.75 -12.70 -22.11
C LYS A 197 -10.33 -14.11 -22.15
N LYS A 198 -11.00 -14.48 -23.22
CA LYS A 198 -11.68 -15.79 -23.32
C LYS A 198 -10.66 -16.92 -23.22
N LYS A 199 -9.62 -16.89 -24.05
CA LYS A 199 -8.57 -17.92 -24.06
C LYS A 199 -7.79 -17.96 -22.76
N PHE A 200 -7.48 -16.78 -22.19
CA PHE A 200 -6.77 -16.71 -20.91
C PHE A 200 -7.61 -17.33 -19.78
N MET A 201 -8.88 -16.95 -19.67
CA MET A 201 -9.76 -17.46 -18.61
C MET A 201 -10.16 -18.93 -18.83
N GLU A 202 -10.16 -19.44 -20.06
CA GLU A 202 -10.32 -20.87 -20.34
C GLU A 202 -9.12 -21.67 -19.80
N ASP A 203 -7.90 -21.23 -20.06
CA ASP A 203 -6.68 -21.87 -19.51
C ASP A 203 -6.67 -21.85 -17.99
N VAL A 204 -7.00 -20.71 -17.40
CA VAL A 204 -7.09 -20.57 -15.94
C VAL A 204 -8.11 -21.56 -15.33
N LYS A 205 -9.25 -21.79 -15.99
CA LYS A 205 -10.28 -22.74 -15.51
C LYS A 205 -9.89 -24.20 -15.73
N GLU A 206 -9.15 -24.49 -16.79
CA GLU A 206 -8.67 -25.83 -17.09
C GLU A 206 -7.46 -26.23 -16.24
N ASN A 207 -6.66 -25.25 -15.84
CA ASN A 207 -5.46 -25.44 -15.04
C ASN A 207 -5.47 -24.52 -13.82
N PRO A 208 -6.47 -24.63 -12.92
CA PRO A 208 -6.60 -23.71 -11.79
C PRO A 208 -5.41 -23.88 -10.85
N LEU A 209 -4.78 -22.76 -10.51
CA LEU A 209 -3.86 -22.71 -9.38
C LEU A 209 -4.65 -22.44 -8.10
N THR A 210 -4.22 -23.04 -7.02
CA THR A 210 -4.78 -22.82 -5.68
C THR A 210 -3.84 -22.00 -4.82
N TYR A 211 -4.28 -21.60 -3.65
CA TYR A 211 -3.37 -20.91 -2.73
C TYR A 211 -2.26 -21.82 -2.20
N ALA A 212 -2.44 -23.14 -2.22
CA ALA A 212 -1.38 -24.08 -1.92
C ALA A 212 -0.21 -24.01 -2.93
N ASP A 213 -0.47 -23.63 -4.16
CA ASP A 213 0.56 -23.46 -5.20
C ASP A 213 1.48 -22.25 -4.98
N TRP A 214 1.12 -21.34 -4.08
CA TRP A 214 1.99 -20.25 -3.64
C TRP A 214 3.15 -20.77 -2.78
N SER A 215 2.97 -21.91 -2.13
CA SER A 215 3.99 -22.54 -1.32
C SER A 215 5.11 -23.08 -2.21
N THR A 216 6.18 -22.32 -2.34
CA THR A 216 7.43 -22.76 -2.98
C THR A 216 8.38 -23.47 -2.01
N GLY A 217 7.89 -23.84 -0.83
CA GLY A 217 8.69 -24.37 0.29
C GLY A 217 9.30 -23.30 1.21
N GLU A 218 9.27 -22.04 0.81
CA GLU A 218 9.71 -20.89 1.62
C GLU A 218 8.56 -20.23 2.37
N TRP A 219 7.31 -20.51 1.97
CA TRP A 219 6.11 -19.92 2.57
C TRP A 219 5.32 -20.96 3.34
N THR A 220 4.89 -20.60 4.54
CA THR A 220 3.88 -21.35 5.30
C THR A 220 2.52 -20.75 5.00
N VAL A 221 1.64 -21.55 4.41
CA VAL A 221 0.24 -21.20 4.18
C VAL A 221 -0.59 -21.79 5.31
N GLU A 222 -1.28 -20.94 6.06
CA GLU A 222 -2.18 -21.34 7.13
C GLU A 222 -3.60 -20.97 6.72
N THR A 223 -4.44 -21.98 6.61
CA THR A 223 -5.80 -21.83 6.11
C THR A 223 -6.77 -22.68 6.94
N ASP A 224 -8.07 -22.49 6.76
CA ASP A 224 -9.10 -23.35 7.34
C ASP A 224 -9.74 -24.28 6.29
N GLY A 225 -9.15 -24.35 5.09
CA GLY A 225 -9.61 -25.19 3.98
C GLY A 225 -10.71 -24.59 3.11
N LYS A 226 -11.28 -23.43 3.46
CA LYS A 226 -12.30 -22.77 2.61
C LYS A 226 -11.72 -22.25 1.30
N GLU A 227 -10.46 -21.84 1.30
CA GLU A 227 -9.75 -21.40 0.13
C GLU A 227 -9.34 -22.51 -0.83
N ASP A 228 -9.45 -23.77 -0.46
CA ASP A 228 -9.16 -24.91 -1.35
C ASP A 228 -10.06 -24.93 -2.59
N THR A 229 -11.24 -24.30 -2.48
CA THR A 229 -12.19 -24.13 -3.59
C THR A 229 -12.01 -22.80 -4.31
N MET A 230 -11.13 -21.92 -3.83
CA MET A 230 -10.88 -20.61 -4.41
C MET A 230 -9.81 -20.73 -5.49
N PHE A 231 -10.07 -20.12 -6.61
CA PHE A 231 -9.11 -19.92 -7.65
C PHE A 231 -8.09 -18.86 -7.22
N SER A 232 -6.81 -19.15 -7.39
CA SER A 232 -5.74 -18.19 -7.15
C SER A 232 -5.35 -17.44 -8.41
N PRO A 233 -5.25 -16.10 -8.39
CA PRO A 233 -4.79 -15.31 -9.54
C PRO A 233 -3.26 -15.39 -9.76
N PHE A 234 -2.59 -16.42 -9.26
CA PHE A 234 -1.15 -16.59 -9.38
C PHE A 234 -0.76 -17.11 -10.75
N ILE A 235 0.34 -16.61 -11.32
CA ILE A 235 0.91 -17.06 -12.59
C ILE A 235 2.27 -17.69 -12.32
N LYS A 236 2.44 -18.97 -12.67
CA LYS A 236 3.66 -19.74 -12.40
C LYS A 236 4.27 -20.32 -13.68
N LYS A 237 3.51 -21.16 -14.38
CA LYS A 237 3.96 -21.96 -15.52
C LYS A 237 4.64 -21.16 -16.64
N PRO A 238 4.11 -20.03 -17.13
CA PRO A 238 4.77 -19.24 -18.17
C PRO A 238 6.16 -18.75 -17.76
N PHE A 239 6.36 -18.39 -16.50
CA PHE A 239 7.65 -17.92 -16.01
C PHE A 239 8.66 -19.05 -15.81
N GLU A 240 8.19 -20.25 -15.43
CA GLU A 240 9.05 -21.45 -15.38
C GLU A 240 9.54 -21.82 -16.78
N GLN A 241 8.67 -21.82 -17.78
CA GLN A 241 9.03 -22.06 -19.17
C GLN A 241 10.00 -21.00 -19.71
N ALA A 242 9.78 -19.74 -19.40
CA ALA A 242 10.66 -18.65 -19.78
C ALA A 242 12.07 -18.76 -19.16
N ARG A 243 12.18 -19.23 -17.92
CA ARG A 243 13.48 -19.54 -17.31
C ARG A 243 14.16 -20.74 -17.96
N GLN A 244 13.41 -21.81 -18.24
CA GLN A 244 13.93 -23.00 -18.92
C GLN A 244 14.46 -22.70 -20.32
N SER A 245 13.82 -21.79 -21.05
CA SER A 245 14.24 -21.37 -22.39
C SER A 245 15.36 -20.31 -22.38
N GLY A 246 15.68 -19.73 -21.22
CA GLY A 246 16.63 -18.63 -21.11
C GLY A 246 16.08 -17.25 -21.47
N LEU A 247 14.77 -17.12 -21.70
CA LEU A 247 14.12 -15.82 -21.93
C LEU A 247 14.17 -14.94 -20.66
N ILE A 248 13.97 -15.56 -19.48
CA ILE A 248 14.23 -14.94 -18.20
C ILE A 248 15.52 -15.54 -17.63
N PRO A 249 16.50 -14.73 -17.21
CA PRO A 249 17.69 -15.21 -16.50
C PRO A 249 17.33 -16.10 -15.30
N ALA A 250 18.04 -17.20 -15.13
CA ALA A 250 17.72 -18.18 -14.10
C ALA A 250 17.81 -17.66 -12.66
N ASP A 251 18.64 -16.64 -12.43
CA ASP A 251 18.81 -15.93 -11.15
C ASP A 251 17.67 -14.96 -10.83
N LEU A 252 16.85 -14.61 -11.81
CA LEU A 252 15.64 -13.79 -11.60
C LEU A 252 14.44 -14.66 -11.20
N SER A 253 14.54 -15.33 -10.06
CA SER A 253 13.44 -16.14 -9.48
C SER A 253 12.24 -15.29 -9.02
N THR A 254 12.45 -13.99 -8.82
CA THR A 254 11.47 -13.01 -8.32
C THR A 254 10.43 -12.57 -9.33
N ILE A 255 10.53 -13.00 -10.60
CA ILE A 255 9.50 -12.78 -11.63
C ILE A 255 8.48 -13.90 -11.53
N SER A 256 7.42 -13.67 -10.81
CA SER A 256 6.20 -14.48 -10.63
C SER A 256 5.23 -13.68 -9.76
N GLY A 257 3.97 -14.04 -9.72
CA GLY A 257 3.03 -13.35 -8.85
C GLY A 257 1.60 -13.35 -9.39
N THR A 258 0.85 -12.33 -9.06
CA THR A 258 -0.59 -12.27 -9.29
C THR A 258 -0.97 -11.24 -10.34
N TRP A 259 -2.16 -11.42 -10.90
CA TRP A 259 -2.88 -10.44 -11.70
C TRP A 259 -4.20 -10.10 -11.00
N GLY A 260 -4.76 -8.91 -11.24
CA GLY A 260 -6.02 -8.50 -10.65
C GLY A 260 -7.22 -8.82 -11.55
N ALA A 261 -7.48 -8.00 -12.55
CA ALA A 261 -8.62 -8.14 -13.44
C ALA A 261 -8.22 -8.30 -14.91
N VAL A 262 -9.03 -9.03 -15.68
CA VAL A 262 -8.99 -9.06 -17.13
C VAL A 262 -10.30 -8.51 -17.67
N HIS A 263 -10.24 -7.33 -18.28
CA HIS A 263 -11.39 -6.61 -18.82
C HIS A 263 -11.81 -7.17 -20.20
N ASP A 264 -13.07 -6.93 -20.55
CA ASP A 264 -13.60 -7.35 -21.88
C ASP A 264 -12.91 -6.63 -23.04
N THR A 265 -12.28 -5.50 -22.78
CA THR A 265 -11.45 -4.74 -23.73
C THR A 265 -10.08 -5.36 -23.98
N GLY A 266 -9.72 -6.44 -23.25
CA GLY A 266 -8.42 -7.09 -23.32
C GLY A 266 -7.34 -6.41 -22.48
N GLU A 267 -7.72 -5.56 -21.55
CA GLU A 267 -6.81 -5.01 -20.54
C GLU A 267 -6.65 -6.00 -19.39
N MET A 268 -5.41 -6.17 -18.92
CA MET A 268 -5.07 -6.96 -17.75
C MET A 268 -4.38 -6.01 -16.75
N THR A 269 -4.99 -5.81 -15.60
CA THR A 269 -4.58 -4.80 -14.62
C THR A 269 -3.98 -5.42 -13.37
N TYR A 270 -3.37 -4.59 -12.53
CA TYR A 270 -2.75 -4.99 -11.27
C TYR A 270 -1.78 -6.16 -11.43
N MET A 271 -0.84 -6.04 -12.40
CA MET A 271 0.18 -7.04 -12.62
C MET A 271 1.25 -6.92 -11.52
N ASN A 272 1.13 -7.72 -10.46
CA ASN A 272 2.08 -7.82 -9.35
C ASN A 272 3.04 -8.99 -9.60
N LEU A 273 3.85 -8.88 -10.63
CA LEU A 273 4.70 -9.97 -11.15
C LEU A 273 6.19 -9.75 -10.94
N VAL A 274 6.60 -8.60 -10.40
CA VAL A 274 8.01 -8.25 -10.19
C VAL A 274 8.22 -7.86 -8.75
N HIS A 275 9.02 -8.66 -8.04
CA HIS A 275 9.38 -8.44 -6.65
C HIS A 275 10.85 -8.04 -6.53
N LEU A 276 11.11 -6.93 -5.87
CA LEU A 276 12.42 -6.29 -5.75
C LEU A 276 12.90 -6.42 -4.30
N ALA A 277 13.68 -7.46 -4.03
CA ALA A 277 14.25 -7.71 -2.71
C ALA A 277 15.31 -6.65 -2.35
N GLU A 278 15.53 -6.45 -1.06
CA GLU A 278 16.54 -5.53 -0.52
C GLU A 278 16.35 -4.06 -0.96
N CYS A 279 15.14 -3.65 -1.27
CA CYS A 279 14.81 -2.27 -1.63
C CYS A 279 14.48 -1.44 -0.39
N ASP A 280 15.37 -0.53 0.00
CA ASP A 280 15.09 0.41 1.08
C ASP A 280 14.36 1.65 0.54
N GLY A 281 13.05 1.73 0.76
CA GLY A 281 12.21 2.88 0.36
C GLY A 281 12.59 4.21 1.02
N THR A 282 13.52 4.21 1.98
CA THR A 282 14.04 5.43 2.62
C THR A 282 15.37 5.89 2.05
N ASP A 283 15.94 5.14 1.09
CA ASP A 283 17.17 5.49 0.36
C ASP A 283 16.85 5.90 -1.08
N PRO A 284 17.04 7.17 -1.48
CA PRO A 284 16.79 7.61 -2.84
C PRO A 284 17.65 6.93 -3.91
N ALA A 285 18.83 6.43 -3.55
CA ALA A 285 19.68 5.68 -4.49
C ALA A 285 19.05 4.31 -4.81
N ASP A 286 18.55 3.62 -3.78
CA ASP A 286 17.80 2.38 -3.95
C ASP A 286 16.52 2.62 -4.77
N LEU A 287 15.74 3.62 -4.41
CA LEU A 287 14.53 3.97 -5.17
C LEU A 287 14.85 4.18 -6.64
N THR A 288 15.90 4.93 -6.96
CA THR A 288 16.32 5.18 -8.35
C THR A 288 16.70 3.89 -9.06
N HIS A 289 17.51 3.05 -8.42
CA HIS A 289 17.92 1.76 -8.97
C HIS A 289 16.74 0.85 -9.25
N PHE A 290 15.88 0.65 -8.25
CA PHE A 290 14.78 -0.30 -8.34
C PHE A 290 13.62 0.17 -9.21
N GLU A 291 13.41 1.49 -9.37
CA GLU A 291 12.50 2.03 -10.38
C GLU A 291 12.92 1.60 -11.80
N MET A 292 14.21 1.68 -12.10
CA MET A 292 14.73 1.31 -13.43
C MET A 292 14.77 -0.20 -13.64
N GLU A 293 15.29 -0.92 -12.65
CA GLU A 293 15.41 -2.39 -12.69
C GLU A 293 14.04 -3.07 -12.72
N GLY A 294 13.10 -2.59 -11.92
CA GLY A 294 11.74 -3.12 -11.89
C GLY A 294 11.04 -3.00 -13.25
N ARG A 295 11.18 -1.86 -13.94
CA ARG A 295 10.64 -1.70 -15.29
C ARG A 295 11.30 -2.65 -16.29
N ARG A 296 12.61 -2.89 -16.16
CA ARG A 296 13.33 -3.86 -16.99
C ARG A 296 12.78 -5.29 -16.78
N GLN A 297 12.60 -5.69 -15.52
CA GLN A 297 12.06 -7.01 -15.19
C GLN A 297 10.59 -7.17 -15.62
N ALA A 298 9.78 -6.12 -15.52
CA ALA A 298 8.41 -6.16 -16.01
C ALA A 298 8.32 -6.42 -17.53
N MET A 299 9.24 -5.89 -18.31
CA MET A 299 9.29 -6.21 -19.75
C MET A 299 9.62 -7.68 -20.00
N LEU A 300 10.52 -8.28 -19.21
CA LEU A 300 10.78 -9.74 -19.29
C LEU A 300 9.54 -10.56 -18.91
N ALA A 301 8.79 -10.11 -17.90
CA ALA A 301 7.53 -10.75 -17.53
C ALA A 301 6.49 -10.68 -18.66
N ILE A 302 6.36 -9.54 -19.32
CA ILE A 302 5.46 -9.37 -20.46
C ILE A 302 5.88 -10.26 -21.63
N ASP A 303 7.17 -10.37 -21.93
CA ASP A 303 7.69 -11.22 -22.99
C ASP A 303 7.44 -12.71 -22.70
N ALA A 304 7.61 -13.12 -21.44
CA ALA A 304 7.28 -14.49 -21.01
C ALA A 304 5.79 -14.81 -21.15
N LEU A 305 4.91 -13.87 -20.74
CA LEU A 305 3.47 -14.06 -20.94
C LEU A 305 3.10 -14.13 -22.42
N ARG A 306 3.70 -13.30 -23.26
CA ARG A 306 3.46 -13.31 -24.72
C ARG A 306 3.79 -14.64 -25.35
N GLU A 307 4.87 -15.24 -24.94
CA GLU A 307 5.38 -16.49 -25.51
C GLU A 307 4.68 -17.73 -24.95
N TYR A 308 4.38 -17.74 -23.66
CA TYR A 308 4.00 -18.98 -22.97
C TYR A 308 2.59 -18.97 -22.34
N ALA A 309 1.94 -17.81 -22.22
CA ALA A 309 0.60 -17.77 -21.62
C ALA A 309 -0.51 -17.80 -22.70
N PRO A 310 -1.46 -18.75 -22.63
CA PRO A 310 -2.61 -18.78 -23.52
C PRO A 310 -3.39 -17.46 -23.46
N GLY A 311 -3.78 -16.95 -24.63
CA GLY A 311 -4.48 -15.67 -24.73
C GLY A 311 -3.59 -14.42 -24.66
N CYS A 312 -2.29 -14.56 -24.37
CA CYS A 312 -1.39 -13.42 -24.18
C CYS A 312 -0.50 -13.12 -25.41
N SER A 313 -0.67 -13.77 -26.55
CA SER A 313 0.19 -13.55 -27.74
C SER A 313 0.19 -12.09 -28.24
N GLY A 314 -0.86 -11.32 -27.97
CA GLY A 314 -0.98 -9.90 -28.29
C GLY A 314 -0.66 -8.95 -27.12
N ILE A 315 -0.23 -9.48 -25.99
CA ILE A 315 -0.02 -8.66 -24.77
C ILE A 315 1.08 -7.63 -24.98
N ARG A 316 0.83 -6.43 -24.52
CA ARG A 316 1.78 -5.32 -24.51
C ARG A 316 1.60 -4.47 -23.27
N LEU A 317 2.66 -3.80 -22.87
CA LEU A 317 2.59 -2.81 -21.79
C LEU A 317 1.58 -1.72 -22.15
N ARG A 318 0.72 -1.37 -21.19
CA ARG A 318 -0.15 -0.19 -21.23
C ARG A 318 0.49 0.95 -20.45
N ASN A 319 0.72 0.76 -19.16
CA ASN A 319 1.39 1.72 -18.28
C ASN A 319 2.03 1.05 -17.09
N PHE A 320 2.98 1.73 -16.50
CA PHE A 320 3.48 1.45 -15.15
C PHE A 320 2.77 2.33 -14.12
N GLY A 321 2.78 1.91 -12.85
CA GLY A 321 2.56 2.84 -11.75
C GLY A 321 3.55 4.01 -11.79
N MET A 322 3.19 5.13 -11.20
CA MET A 322 4.05 6.32 -11.12
C MET A 322 5.34 6.06 -10.36
N THR A 323 5.30 5.14 -9.39
CA THR A 323 6.42 4.76 -8.53
C THR A 323 6.26 3.31 -8.11
N ILE A 324 7.37 2.69 -7.67
CA ILE A 324 7.34 1.34 -7.09
C ILE A 324 6.55 1.29 -5.79
N GLY A 325 5.94 0.15 -5.52
CA GLY A 325 5.19 -0.12 -4.30
C GLY A 325 6.11 -0.60 -3.18
N ILE A 326 6.28 0.23 -2.18
CA ILE A 326 7.08 -0.08 -0.99
C ILE A 326 6.17 -0.73 0.06
N ARG A 327 6.54 -1.93 0.53
CA ARG A 327 5.81 -2.66 1.56
C ARG A 327 6.30 -2.38 2.96
N ASP A 328 7.61 -2.23 3.15
CA ASP A 328 8.24 -2.17 4.45
C ASP A 328 9.37 -1.16 4.49
N THR A 329 9.40 -0.35 5.55
CA THR A 329 10.47 0.58 5.90
C THR A 329 10.45 0.85 7.40
N ARG A 330 10.43 2.15 7.80
CA ARG A 330 10.34 2.57 9.20
C ARG A 330 8.94 2.39 9.76
N LYS A 331 8.90 1.96 11.01
CA LYS A 331 7.71 1.96 11.88
C LYS A 331 8.04 2.75 13.15
N ILE A 332 7.06 3.44 13.71
CA ILE A 332 7.27 4.12 15.00
C ILE A 332 7.44 3.10 16.13
N ASP A 333 8.26 3.42 17.14
CA ASP A 333 8.15 2.81 18.45
C ASP A 333 7.00 3.52 19.18
N ALA A 334 5.84 2.88 19.16
CA ALA A 334 4.60 3.42 19.69
C ALA A 334 4.43 3.12 21.18
N HIS A 335 3.43 3.75 21.79
CA HIS A 335 3.04 3.40 23.16
C HIS A 335 2.61 1.95 23.32
N TYR A 336 2.16 1.34 22.22
CA TYR A 336 1.97 -0.11 22.08
C TYR A 336 2.45 -0.54 20.68
N ASN A 337 3.31 -1.52 20.63
CA ASN A 337 3.72 -2.13 19.36
C ASN A 337 2.99 -3.47 19.21
N MET A 338 2.15 -3.60 18.22
CA MET A 338 1.43 -4.85 17.95
C MET A 338 2.41 -5.99 17.67
N THR A 339 2.04 -7.19 18.09
CA THR A 339 2.87 -8.39 17.96
C THR A 339 2.20 -9.44 17.07
N GLU A 340 3.00 -10.41 16.61
CA GLU A 340 2.50 -11.62 15.95
C GLU A 340 1.41 -12.31 16.79
N ASP A 341 1.61 -12.40 18.12
CA ASP A 341 0.64 -13.00 19.03
C ASP A 341 -0.70 -12.26 19.02
N ASP A 342 -0.69 -10.93 18.95
CA ASP A 342 -1.93 -10.13 18.87
C ASP A 342 -2.75 -10.48 17.62
N VAL A 343 -2.08 -10.69 16.49
CA VAL A 343 -2.73 -11.06 15.24
C VAL A 343 -3.26 -12.50 15.31
N ARG A 344 -2.40 -13.45 15.64
CA ARG A 344 -2.72 -14.88 15.61
C ARG A 344 -3.73 -15.30 16.69
N HIS A 345 -3.72 -14.65 17.85
CA HIS A 345 -4.57 -14.98 18.98
C HIS A 345 -5.74 -14.02 19.16
N GLN A 346 -6.09 -13.27 18.12
CA GLN A 346 -7.28 -12.43 18.09
C GLN A 346 -7.33 -11.44 19.26
N ALA A 347 -6.26 -10.67 19.50
CA ALA A 347 -6.17 -9.74 20.61
C ALA A 347 -7.35 -8.75 20.67
N ARG A 348 -7.76 -8.43 21.89
CA ARG A 348 -8.83 -7.47 22.20
C ARG A 348 -8.29 -6.37 23.09
N PHE A 349 -8.52 -5.12 22.70
CA PHE A 349 -8.00 -3.94 23.40
C PHE A 349 -9.15 -3.01 23.80
N GLU A 350 -9.06 -2.43 25.02
CA GLU A 350 -10.04 -1.46 25.50
C GLU A 350 -10.03 -0.17 24.68
N ASP A 351 -8.86 0.23 24.19
CA ASP A 351 -8.66 1.39 23.32
C ASP A 351 -8.74 1.07 21.82
N SER A 352 -9.51 0.03 21.46
CA SER A 352 -9.70 -0.37 20.09
C SER A 352 -10.33 0.75 19.26
N ILE A 353 -9.73 1.05 18.11
CA ILE A 353 -10.28 1.99 17.11
C ILE A 353 -11.03 1.28 15.99
N GLY A 354 -10.90 -0.04 15.90
CA GLY A 354 -11.54 -0.86 14.88
C GLY A 354 -11.02 -2.29 14.91
N ILE A 355 -11.48 -3.06 13.95
CA ILE A 355 -11.08 -4.46 13.77
C ILE A 355 -10.43 -4.67 12.41
N TYR A 356 -9.61 -5.72 12.32
CA TYR A 356 -9.11 -6.21 11.06
C TYR A 356 -9.12 -7.75 11.05
N PRO A 357 -9.53 -8.39 9.95
CA PRO A 357 -9.48 -9.84 9.85
C PRO A 357 -8.04 -10.34 9.96
N GLU A 358 -7.88 -11.58 10.43
CA GLU A 358 -6.57 -12.22 10.44
C GLU A 358 -6.10 -12.46 9.02
N PHE A 359 -5.31 -11.53 8.51
CA PHE A 359 -4.68 -11.62 7.22
C PHE A 359 -3.20 -11.26 7.36
N ILE A 360 -2.33 -12.22 7.11
CA ILE A 360 -0.87 -12.02 7.11
C ILE A 360 -0.37 -12.34 5.70
N ASP A 361 0.35 -11.40 5.11
CA ASP A 361 1.01 -11.56 3.81
C ASP A 361 2.43 -10.99 3.90
N GLY A 362 3.37 -11.85 4.24
CA GLY A 362 4.78 -11.46 4.30
C GLY A 362 5.63 -12.34 5.21
N TYR A 363 6.93 -12.21 5.07
CA TYR A 363 7.94 -12.91 5.88
C TYR A 363 7.79 -14.43 5.88
N GLY A 364 7.40 -14.99 4.74
CA GLY A 364 7.22 -16.43 4.60
C GLY A 364 5.94 -16.98 5.20
N ILE A 365 5.00 -16.11 5.60
CA ILE A 365 3.70 -16.51 6.16
C ILE A 365 2.58 -15.93 5.31
N LEU A 366 1.64 -16.78 4.92
CA LEU A 366 0.37 -16.39 4.31
C LEU A 366 -0.77 -16.96 5.15
N ILE A 367 -1.57 -16.09 5.75
CA ILE A 367 -2.83 -16.46 6.39
C ILE A 367 -3.94 -15.69 5.69
N LEU A 368 -4.94 -16.41 5.21
CA LEU A 368 -6.09 -15.82 4.55
C LEU A 368 -7.23 -15.56 5.55
N PRO A 369 -8.01 -14.48 5.38
CA PRO A 369 -9.10 -14.14 6.31
C PRO A 369 -10.29 -15.10 6.25
N THR A 370 -10.24 -16.12 5.43
CA THR A 370 -11.17 -17.25 5.41
C THR A 370 -11.32 -17.95 6.75
N THR A 371 -10.33 -17.84 7.64
CA THR A 371 -10.38 -18.35 9.02
C THR A 371 -11.54 -17.78 9.84
N GLY A 372 -12.10 -16.62 9.47
CA GLY A 372 -13.12 -15.89 10.22
C GLY A 372 -12.60 -15.24 11.51
N ARG A 373 -11.31 -15.34 11.79
CA ARG A 373 -10.66 -14.71 12.94
C ARG A 373 -10.36 -13.25 12.66
N TYR A 374 -10.30 -12.44 13.71
CA TYR A 374 -9.97 -11.00 13.62
C TYR A 374 -9.34 -10.48 14.90
N MET A 375 -8.57 -9.40 14.80
CA MET A 375 -8.00 -8.70 15.92
C MET A 375 -8.51 -7.27 16.01
N HIS A 376 -8.36 -6.67 17.18
CA HIS A 376 -8.55 -5.24 17.40
C HIS A 376 -7.28 -4.47 17.04
N ILE A 377 -7.45 -3.23 16.57
CA ILE A 377 -6.36 -2.29 16.36
C ILE A 377 -6.39 -1.28 17.53
N PRO A 378 -5.38 -1.27 18.39
CA PRO A 378 -5.36 -0.35 19.54
C PRO A 378 -4.91 1.06 19.14
N PHE A 379 -5.58 2.09 19.67
CA PHE A 379 -5.20 3.49 19.42
C PHE A 379 -3.74 3.79 19.78
N ARG A 380 -3.24 3.17 20.84
CA ARG A 380 -1.85 3.32 21.31
C ARG A 380 -0.79 2.92 20.29
N SER A 381 -1.14 2.10 19.28
CA SER A 381 -0.21 1.73 18.21
C SER A 381 0.07 2.86 17.21
N MET A 382 -0.74 3.92 17.25
CA MET A 382 -0.61 5.11 16.41
C MET A 382 0.08 6.28 17.11
N LEU A 383 0.38 6.15 18.41
CA LEU A 383 0.96 7.19 19.24
C LEU A 383 2.49 7.01 19.34
N PRO A 384 3.30 7.85 18.67
CA PRO A 384 4.75 7.76 18.78
C PRO A 384 5.20 8.16 20.20
N LYS A 385 6.16 7.43 20.75
CA LYS A 385 6.79 7.79 22.02
C LYS A 385 7.55 9.12 21.90
N ARG A 386 7.62 9.87 22.99
CA ARG A 386 8.39 11.10 23.17
C ARG A 386 7.94 12.33 22.37
N ILE A 387 7.09 12.19 21.39
CA ILE A 387 6.63 13.30 20.54
C ILE A 387 5.14 13.51 20.76
N LYS A 388 4.76 14.76 20.99
CA LYS A 388 3.37 15.22 21.19
C LYS A 388 2.84 15.90 19.94
N GLY A 389 1.52 16.03 19.84
CA GLY A 389 0.88 16.69 18.69
C GLY A 389 0.99 15.93 17.37
N LEU A 390 1.43 14.67 17.44
CA LEU A 390 1.63 13.79 16.27
C LEU A 390 0.91 12.46 16.46
N LEU A 391 0.20 12.03 15.44
CA LEU A 391 -0.34 10.68 15.26
C LEU A 391 0.29 10.07 14.02
N VAL A 392 0.33 8.75 13.94
CA VAL A 392 0.78 8.02 12.75
C VAL A 392 -0.35 7.12 12.27
N ALA A 393 -0.71 7.21 10.99
CA ALA A 393 -1.73 6.37 10.37
C ALA A 393 -1.15 5.59 9.18
N GLY A 394 -1.71 4.41 8.92
CA GLY A 394 -1.26 3.56 7.81
C GLY A 394 -0.15 2.59 8.22
N ARG A 395 0.69 2.17 7.26
CA ARG A 395 1.66 1.09 7.46
C ARG A 395 2.81 1.37 8.44
N ALA A 396 3.01 2.64 8.83
CA ALA A 396 4.10 3.03 9.71
C ALA A 396 3.74 3.00 11.22
N THR A 397 2.55 2.51 11.58
CA THR A 397 2.12 2.29 12.97
C THR A 397 3.02 1.26 13.68
N GLY A 398 3.01 1.28 15.02
CA GLY A 398 3.88 0.43 15.82
C GLY A 398 3.52 -1.06 15.75
N GLY A 399 4.49 -1.88 15.41
CA GLY A 399 4.32 -3.34 15.36
C GLY A 399 5.62 -4.07 15.03
N ASP A 400 5.65 -5.38 15.35
CA ASP A 400 6.72 -6.27 14.90
C ASP A 400 6.56 -6.62 13.41
N ARG A 401 7.47 -7.46 12.89
CA ARG A 401 7.48 -7.83 11.46
C ARG A 401 6.19 -8.51 11.01
N VAL A 402 5.68 -9.45 11.78
CA VAL A 402 4.51 -10.25 11.42
C VAL A 402 3.22 -9.44 11.59
N ALA A 403 3.09 -8.69 12.70
CA ALA A 403 1.98 -7.76 12.86
C ALA A 403 1.96 -6.71 11.75
N HIS A 404 3.12 -6.21 11.33
CA HIS A 404 3.22 -5.30 10.19
C HIS A 404 2.73 -5.95 8.89
N ALA A 405 3.01 -7.22 8.64
CA ALA A 405 2.50 -7.93 7.46
C ALA A 405 0.97 -7.99 7.40
N ALA A 406 0.29 -7.88 8.56
CA ALA A 406 -1.16 -7.72 8.64
C ALA A 406 -1.58 -6.24 8.55
N THR A 407 -1.02 -5.37 9.40
CA THR A 407 -1.50 -4.00 9.59
C THR A 407 -1.15 -3.05 8.44
N ARG A 408 -0.17 -3.38 7.57
CA ARG A 408 0.18 -2.62 6.38
C ARG A 408 -0.84 -2.73 5.25
N ASN A 409 -1.75 -3.70 5.29
CA ASN A 409 -2.76 -3.87 4.26
C ASN A 409 -3.66 -2.63 4.17
N MET A 410 -4.04 -2.26 2.94
CA MET A 410 -4.68 -0.97 2.69
C MET A 410 -5.98 -0.78 3.46
N ALA A 411 -6.80 -1.84 3.59
CA ALA A 411 -8.01 -1.79 4.40
C ALA A 411 -7.71 -1.54 5.89
N CYS A 412 -6.68 -2.21 6.45
CA CYS A 412 -6.23 -1.93 7.82
C CYS A 412 -5.66 -0.53 7.99
N CYS A 413 -4.93 -0.05 6.98
CA CYS A 413 -4.45 1.34 6.95
C CYS A 413 -5.63 2.33 7.01
N ALA A 414 -6.73 2.06 6.29
CA ALA A 414 -7.93 2.89 6.35
C ALA A 414 -8.60 2.83 7.74
N VAL A 415 -8.61 1.68 8.41
CA VAL A 415 -9.08 1.55 9.81
C VAL A 415 -8.26 2.45 10.73
N SER A 416 -6.94 2.44 10.62
CA SER A 416 -6.07 3.29 11.44
C SER A 416 -6.33 4.77 11.20
N GLY A 417 -6.60 5.17 9.97
CA GLY A 417 -6.93 6.55 9.60
C GLY A 417 -8.31 6.97 10.02
#